data_59bd23d2805ed30758e40424517183d6
#
_entry.id   59bd23d2805ed30758e40424517183d6
#
_cell.length_a   1.000
_cell.length_b   1.000
_cell.length_c   1.000
_cell.angle_alpha   90.00
_cell.angle_beta   90.00
_cell.angle_gamma   90.00
#
_symmetry.space_group_name_H-M   'P 1'
#
loop_
_entity.id
_entity.type
_entity.pdbx_description
1 polymer ?
#
loop_
_entity_poly.entity_id
_entity_poly.type
_entity_poly.pdbx_seq_one_letter_code
_entity_poly.pdbx_strand_id
1 'polypeptide(L)'
;TICSINQYIMENQIGMEKSLPSVLFFGANGKVKVGRFARDKKQDGADRRILYNTKIDMGRKVVYANEYTPVKAAADILKVCHDAIRQTVMQRGDSEFPDVTITVPASFNQSQIADTIMAAKMAGFEKVSILEEPIAALYHYINGQYASGAEDMIDFSEKKRMMVYDIGGGTCDVCVVDLQIDEDDVYDIHFVATNRYTEFGGNDFDEQAAIGILNKLFRRYEINDAEIDAPELKADLVARIMPACEQYKLWYSTQLNQGYGEDEDLPTPTYGALPRFLTKYENVELDCTYSEYRAYTALFFNDSYRRPTRDLTDKLRDKHVLKPVYQLLKRLKEEGERGIDCVFLTGGMSMYPPIEKALAAYCQCPVLKAEEPMEAVAMGAAISKFVSTRKDTAHMLNLQDEDPAETEEESASVQEHRDERPKLPEAIFIDVENQLPMEIIPANIAIPCSGEVEHTFHVGSNGVRFHLFAGQSQWDPEMRILYDYAQTFNDLVKPNTEARIRYEIDEDRFLKMQLVIADVRNQVFDLTVDTFEKI
;
A
#
# COMPACT_ATOMS: atom_id res chain seq x y z
N THR A 1 -3.38 -16.96 -18.84
CA THR A 1 -4.53 -17.73 -18.29
C THR A 1 -4.46 -17.70 -16.77
N ILE A 2 -5.50 -17.21 -16.12
CA ILE A 2 -5.62 -17.23 -14.66
C ILE A 2 -5.84 -18.67 -14.19
N CYS A 3 -4.98 -19.16 -13.30
CA CYS A 3 -5.14 -20.48 -12.70
C CYS A 3 -6.14 -20.44 -11.56
N SER A 4 -6.96 -21.48 -11.45
CA SER A 4 -7.81 -21.67 -10.28
C SER A 4 -7.00 -22.24 -9.11
N ILE A 5 -7.29 -21.76 -7.92
CA ILE A 5 -6.59 -22.12 -6.68
C ILE A 5 -7.50 -23.01 -5.84
N ASN A 6 -6.99 -24.17 -5.46
CA ASN A 6 -7.65 -25.07 -4.50
C ASN A 6 -7.49 -24.50 -3.10
N GLN A 7 -8.59 -24.14 -2.45
CA GLN A 7 -8.59 -23.60 -1.10
C GLN A 7 -9.77 -24.13 -0.27
N TYR A 8 -9.67 -24.05 1.05
CA TYR A 8 -10.78 -24.40 1.92
C TYR A 8 -11.91 -23.37 1.78
N ILE A 9 -13.11 -23.84 1.40
CA ILE A 9 -14.35 -23.05 1.36
C ILE A 9 -15.25 -23.34 2.57
N MET A 10 -15.10 -24.53 3.17
CA MET A 10 -15.67 -24.94 4.45
C MET A 10 -14.64 -25.72 5.26
N GLU A 11 -14.95 -26.06 6.52
CA GLU A 11 -13.99 -26.70 7.42
C GLU A 11 -13.31 -27.94 6.84
N ASN A 12 -14.05 -28.74 6.08
CA ASN A 12 -13.56 -29.99 5.46
C ASN A 12 -13.83 -30.04 3.95
N GLN A 13 -14.12 -28.93 3.31
CA GLN A 13 -14.42 -28.86 1.88
C GLN A 13 -13.45 -27.94 1.19
N ILE A 14 -12.84 -28.43 0.09
CA ILE A 14 -11.99 -27.67 -0.82
C ILE A 14 -12.80 -27.28 -2.04
N GLY A 15 -12.69 -26.02 -2.47
CA GLY A 15 -13.24 -25.51 -3.70
C GLY A 15 -12.17 -24.84 -4.55
N MET A 16 -12.48 -24.62 -5.82
CA MET A 16 -11.57 -23.94 -6.77
C MET A 16 -12.06 -22.51 -6.97
N GLU A 17 -11.17 -21.55 -6.74
CA GLU A 17 -11.45 -20.12 -6.95
C GLU A 17 -10.31 -19.42 -7.67
N LYS A 18 -10.58 -18.32 -8.35
CA LYS A 18 -9.57 -17.52 -9.07
C LYS A 18 -8.74 -16.63 -8.14
N SER A 19 -9.26 -16.29 -6.97
CA SER A 19 -8.59 -15.42 -5.99
C SER A 19 -8.39 -16.15 -4.66
N LEU A 20 -7.30 -15.83 -3.98
CA LEU A 20 -6.97 -16.35 -2.65
C LEU A 20 -6.99 -15.18 -1.64
N PRO A 21 -7.98 -15.10 -0.76
CA PRO A 21 -7.96 -14.12 0.32
C PRO A 21 -6.72 -14.29 1.22
N SER A 22 -5.99 -13.20 1.48
CA SER A 22 -4.79 -13.18 2.34
C SER A 22 -5.17 -13.22 3.83
N VAL A 23 -5.87 -14.28 4.24
CA VAL A 23 -6.37 -14.50 5.59
C VAL A 23 -6.00 -15.91 6.04
N LEU A 24 -5.48 -16.02 7.26
CA LEU A 24 -5.11 -17.29 7.89
C LEU A 24 -6.03 -17.57 9.09
N PHE A 25 -6.41 -18.83 9.25
CA PHE A 25 -7.16 -19.34 10.41
C PHE A 25 -6.38 -20.46 11.10
N PHE A 26 -6.17 -20.32 12.40
CA PHE A 26 -5.48 -21.28 13.24
C PHE A 26 -6.48 -22.26 13.86
N GLY A 27 -6.54 -23.47 13.33
CA GLY A 27 -7.40 -24.54 13.85
C GLY A 27 -6.91 -25.07 15.20
N ALA A 28 -7.81 -25.63 16.00
CA ALA A 28 -7.50 -26.23 17.32
C ALA A 28 -6.47 -27.38 17.25
N ASN A 29 -6.30 -28.00 16.08
CA ASN A 29 -5.35 -29.08 15.82
C ASN A 29 -3.97 -28.58 15.32
N GLY A 30 -3.70 -27.26 15.42
CA GLY A 30 -2.46 -26.63 14.95
C GLY A 30 -2.38 -26.48 13.42
N LYS A 31 -3.41 -26.87 12.66
CA LYS A 31 -3.43 -26.68 11.20
C LYS A 31 -3.82 -25.25 10.86
N VAL A 32 -3.05 -24.64 9.97
CA VAL A 32 -3.37 -23.34 9.39
C VAL A 32 -4.18 -23.54 8.11
N LYS A 33 -5.26 -22.82 7.97
CA LYS A 33 -6.08 -22.75 6.76
C LYS A 33 -6.00 -21.36 6.20
N VAL A 34 -5.69 -21.26 4.92
CA VAL A 34 -5.54 -19.99 4.20
C VAL A 34 -6.71 -19.81 3.23
N GLY A 35 -7.13 -18.59 3.01
CA GLY A 35 -8.08 -18.25 1.97
C GLY A 35 -9.51 -18.06 2.45
N ARG A 36 -10.47 -18.47 1.63
CA ARG A 36 -11.89 -18.16 1.82
C ARG A 36 -12.47 -18.64 3.15
N PHE A 37 -12.18 -19.87 3.55
CA PHE A 37 -12.65 -20.38 4.85
C PHE A 37 -12.18 -19.48 6.01
N ALA A 38 -10.93 -19.04 5.98
CA ALA A 38 -10.39 -18.14 7.01
C ALA A 38 -11.07 -16.77 6.98
N ARG A 39 -11.35 -16.23 5.77
CA ARG A 39 -12.09 -14.98 5.58
C ARG A 39 -13.51 -15.09 6.12
N ASP A 40 -14.21 -16.18 5.82
CA ASP A 40 -15.58 -16.37 6.25
C ASP A 40 -15.65 -16.53 7.79
N LYS A 41 -14.61 -17.13 8.42
CA LYS A 41 -14.47 -17.17 9.88
C LYS A 41 -14.20 -15.81 10.52
N LYS A 42 -13.52 -14.89 9.81
CA LYS A 42 -13.36 -13.50 10.25
C LYS A 42 -14.73 -12.82 10.42
N GLN A 43 -15.69 -13.18 9.59
CA GLN A 43 -17.04 -12.64 9.63
C GLN A 43 -17.89 -13.16 10.80
N ASP A 44 -17.49 -14.27 11.43
CA ASP A 44 -18.18 -14.86 12.60
C ASP A 44 -17.86 -14.14 13.93
N GLY A 45 -17.06 -13.07 13.91
CA GLY A 45 -16.67 -12.27 15.09
C GLY A 45 -15.15 -12.19 15.31
N ALA A 46 -14.73 -11.45 16.34
CA ALA A 46 -13.34 -11.23 16.68
C ALA A 46 -12.65 -12.51 17.23
N ASP A 47 -12.37 -13.47 16.35
CA ASP A 47 -11.66 -14.69 16.71
C ASP A 47 -10.13 -14.44 16.66
N ARG A 48 -9.46 -14.52 17.84
CA ARG A 48 -7.99 -14.42 17.96
C ARG A 48 -7.22 -15.46 17.14
N ARG A 49 -7.93 -16.44 16.56
CA ARG A 49 -7.36 -17.45 15.66
C ARG A 49 -7.26 -16.98 14.20
N ILE A 50 -7.59 -15.73 13.91
CA ILE A 50 -7.58 -15.19 12.56
C ILE A 50 -6.47 -14.17 12.44
N LEU A 51 -5.66 -14.29 11.38
CA LEU A 51 -4.60 -13.37 11.04
C LEU A 51 -4.82 -12.85 9.62
N TYR A 52 -4.80 -11.53 9.45
CA TYR A 52 -4.99 -10.83 8.20
C TYR A 52 -4.20 -9.52 8.19
N ASN A 53 -4.13 -8.85 7.04
CA ASN A 53 -3.38 -7.59 6.82
C ASN A 53 -1.89 -7.67 7.15
N THR A 54 -1.29 -8.85 7.09
CA THR A 54 0.13 -9.05 7.45
C THR A 54 1.10 -8.41 6.48
N LYS A 55 0.65 -8.04 5.28
CA LYS A 55 1.46 -7.35 4.26
C LYS A 55 1.99 -6.00 4.76
N ILE A 56 1.22 -5.28 5.60
CA ILE A 56 1.62 -3.98 6.15
C ILE A 56 2.79 -4.06 7.14
N ASP A 57 3.01 -5.25 7.71
CA ASP A 57 4.06 -5.50 8.70
C ASP A 57 5.31 -6.17 8.11
N MET A 58 5.35 -6.37 6.78
CA MET A 58 6.56 -6.86 6.10
C MET A 58 7.72 -5.89 6.32
N GLY A 59 8.91 -6.40 6.48
CA GLY A 59 10.10 -5.63 6.84
C GLY A 59 10.23 -5.27 8.32
N ARG A 60 9.24 -5.62 9.15
CA ARG A 60 9.21 -5.30 10.58
C ARG A 60 9.42 -6.54 11.46
N LYS A 61 10.00 -6.34 12.63
CA LYS A 61 10.17 -7.39 13.65
C LYS A 61 8.89 -7.60 14.47
N VAL A 62 7.77 -7.85 13.78
CA VAL A 62 6.49 -8.13 14.44
C VAL A 62 6.32 -9.62 14.67
N VAL A 63 5.82 -9.99 15.85
CA VAL A 63 5.44 -11.37 16.18
C VAL A 63 3.98 -11.38 16.62
N TYR A 64 3.16 -12.08 15.87
CA TYR A 64 1.74 -12.29 16.16
C TYR A 64 1.54 -13.45 17.15
N ALA A 65 0.29 -13.69 17.50
CA ALA A 65 -0.07 -14.87 18.27
C ALA A 65 0.44 -16.16 17.60
N ASN A 66 0.74 -17.18 18.40
CA ASN A 66 1.32 -18.45 17.95
C ASN A 66 2.73 -18.34 17.30
N GLU A 67 3.51 -17.32 17.67
CA GLU A 67 4.87 -17.09 17.17
C GLU A 67 4.92 -16.93 15.63
N TYR A 68 3.85 -16.42 15.03
CA TYR A 68 3.81 -16.11 13.61
C TYR A 68 4.47 -14.76 13.34
N THR A 69 5.23 -14.70 12.25
CA THR A 69 5.81 -13.47 11.72
C THR A 69 5.11 -13.07 10.41
N PRO A 70 5.23 -11.82 9.95
CA PRO A 70 4.71 -11.41 8.63
C PRO A 70 5.22 -12.32 7.51
N VAL A 71 6.52 -12.63 7.51
CA VAL A 71 7.17 -13.53 6.53
C VAL A 71 6.53 -14.93 6.54
N LYS A 72 6.31 -15.50 7.72
CA LYS A 72 5.70 -16.84 7.82
C LYS A 72 4.24 -16.83 7.35
N ALA A 73 3.49 -15.78 7.67
CA ALA A 73 2.12 -15.63 7.18
C ALA A 73 2.07 -15.50 5.64
N ALA A 74 2.94 -14.69 5.07
CA ALA A 74 3.09 -14.56 3.62
C ALA A 74 3.52 -15.89 2.96
N ALA A 75 4.45 -16.63 3.59
CA ALA A 75 4.89 -17.94 3.10
C ALA A 75 3.75 -18.96 3.04
N ASP A 76 2.88 -19.01 4.05
CA ASP A 76 1.72 -19.91 4.05
C ASP A 76 0.71 -19.55 2.95
N ILE A 77 0.49 -18.25 2.69
CA ILE A 77 -0.34 -17.78 1.57
C ILE A 77 0.28 -18.18 0.24
N LEU A 78 1.56 -17.87 0.04
CA LEU A 78 2.29 -18.19 -1.18
C LEU A 78 2.42 -19.70 -1.42
N LYS A 79 2.45 -20.51 -0.35
CA LYS A 79 2.47 -21.97 -0.43
C LYS A 79 1.21 -22.53 -1.11
N VAL A 80 0.05 -21.96 -0.84
CA VAL A 80 -1.20 -22.33 -1.52
C VAL A 80 -1.12 -22.03 -3.01
N CYS A 81 -0.56 -20.87 -3.37
CA CYS A 81 -0.32 -20.50 -4.78
C CYS A 81 0.69 -21.46 -5.45
N HIS A 82 1.81 -21.73 -4.77
CA HIS A 82 2.83 -22.66 -5.26
C HIS A 82 2.22 -24.05 -5.55
N ASP A 83 1.42 -24.60 -4.63
CA ASP A 83 0.81 -25.91 -4.79
C ASP A 83 -0.21 -25.92 -5.93
N ALA A 84 -0.95 -24.83 -6.16
CA ALA A 84 -1.85 -24.70 -7.30
C ALA A 84 -1.09 -24.67 -8.64
N ILE A 85 0.00 -23.91 -8.72
CA ILE A 85 0.87 -23.87 -9.91
C ILE A 85 1.46 -25.25 -10.17
N ARG A 86 2.00 -25.92 -9.15
CA ARG A 86 2.57 -27.26 -9.26
C ARG A 86 1.57 -28.26 -9.80
N GLN A 87 0.32 -28.23 -9.32
CA GLN A 87 -0.74 -29.10 -9.84
C GLN A 87 -1.02 -28.82 -11.33
N THR A 88 -1.05 -27.55 -11.73
CA THR A 88 -1.29 -27.14 -13.12
C THR A 88 -0.15 -27.59 -14.03
N VAL A 89 1.10 -27.42 -13.60
CA VAL A 89 2.30 -27.86 -14.33
C VAL A 89 2.29 -29.39 -14.53
N MET A 90 2.02 -30.14 -13.46
CA MET A 90 1.93 -31.60 -13.53
C MET A 90 0.80 -32.09 -14.47
N GLN A 91 -0.35 -31.41 -14.46
CA GLN A 91 -1.48 -31.75 -15.35
C GLN A 91 -1.14 -31.51 -16.83
N ARG A 92 -0.28 -30.52 -17.13
CA ARG A 92 0.22 -30.26 -18.49
C ARG A 92 1.32 -31.21 -18.94
N GLY A 93 1.88 -32.00 -18.02
CA GLY A 93 2.99 -32.90 -18.29
C GLY A 93 4.35 -32.20 -18.34
N ASP A 94 4.44 -30.97 -17.87
CA ASP A 94 5.69 -30.24 -17.79
C ASP A 94 6.53 -30.75 -16.62
N SER A 95 7.85 -30.88 -16.84
CA SER A 95 8.80 -31.41 -15.85
C SER A 95 9.43 -30.33 -14.98
N GLU A 96 9.45 -29.09 -15.46
CA GLU A 96 10.10 -27.98 -14.78
C GLU A 96 9.06 -27.04 -14.14
N PHE A 97 9.37 -26.56 -12.94
CA PHE A 97 8.58 -25.53 -12.29
C PHE A 97 8.92 -24.17 -12.92
N PRO A 98 7.93 -23.36 -13.30
CA PRO A 98 8.21 -22.08 -13.95
C PRO A 98 8.86 -21.08 -12.99
N ASP A 99 9.64 -20.16 -13.54
CA ASP A 99 10.06 -18.96 -12.83
C ASP A 99 8.83 -18.16 -12.41
N VAL A 100 8.89 -17.55 -11.24
CA VAL A 100 7.78 -16.74 -10.71
C VAL A 100 8.15 -15.27 -10.60
N THR A 101 7.23 -14.41 -10.99
CA THR A 101 7.29 -12.98 -10.69
C THR A 101 6.28 -12.67 -9.58
N ILE A 102 6.76 -12.11 -8.48
CA ILE A 102 5.93 -11.69 -7.36
C ILE A 102 5.88 -10.16 -7.34
N THR A 103 4.69 -9.61 -7.21
CA THR A 103 4.51 -8.16 -7.21
C THR A 103 4.53 -7.58 -5.80
N VAL A 104 5.07 -6.38 -5.70
CA VAL A 104 5.14 -5.58 -4.48
C VAL A 104 4.65 -4.17 -4.73
N PRO A 105 4.11 -3.45 -3.73
CA PRO A 105 3.82 -2.04 -3.86
C PRO A 105 5.07 -1.24 -4.27
N ALA A 106 4.89 -0.17 -5.06
CA ALA A 106 5.99 0.73 -5.43
C ALA A 106 6.62 1.43 -4.21
N SER A 107 5.90 1.50 -3.11
CA SER A 107 6.36 2.09 -1.85
C SER A 107 7.16 1.13 -0.96
N PHE A 108 7.29 -0.16 -1.33
CA PHE A 108 8.06 -1.12 -0.53
C PHE A 108 9.55 -0.79 -0.52
N ASN A 109 10.16 -0.84 0.65
CA ASN A 109 11.61 -0.76 0.81
C ASN A 109 12.27 -2.14 0.62
N GLN A 110 13.61 -2.16 0.60
CA GLN A 110 14.37 -3.38 0.37
C GLN A 110 14.15 -4.45 1.46
N SER A 111 13.96 -4.06 2.73
CA SER A 111 13.63 -5.01 3.79
C SER A 111 12.29 -5.71 3.53
N GLN A 112 11.28 -4.98 3.08
CA GLN A 112 9.96 -5.52 2.73
C GLN A 112 10.05 -6.43 1.50
N ILE A 113 10.87 -6.05 0.51
CA ILE A 113 11.16 -6.85 -0.67
C ILE A 113 11.91 -8.14 -0.27
N ALA A 114 12.96 -8.03 0.54
CA ALA A 114 13.73 -9.18 1.04
C ALA A 114 12.84 -10.17 1.82
N ASP A 115 11.98 -9.66 2.69
CA ASP A 115 10.99 -10.48 3.41
C ASP A 115 10.02 -11.18 2.45
N THR A 116 9.58 -10.50 1.39
CA THR A 116 8.70 -11.08 0.37
C THR A 116 9.40 -12.22 -0.38
N ILE A 117 10.66 -12.02 -0.78
CA ILE A 117 11.49 -13.06 -1.42
C ILE A 117 11.71 -14.24 -0.45
N MET A 118 12.00 -13.94 0.82
CA MET A 118 12.17 -14.98 1.84
C MET A 118 10.90 -15.80 2.02
N ALA A 119 9.74 -15.15 2.08
CA ALA A 119 8.44 -15.82 2.14
C ALA A 119 8.20 -16.72 0.93
N ALA A 120 8.55 -16.26 -0.27
CA ALA A 120 8.44 -17.05 -1.50
C ALA A 120 9.35 -18.28 -1.48
N LYS A 121 10.61 -18.13 -1.07
CA LYS A 121 11.54 -19.25 -0.91
C LYS A 121 11.02 -20.26 0.13
N MET A 122 10.50 -19.80 1.25
CA MET A 122 9.86 -20.65 2.26
C MET A 122 8.64 -21.39 1.72
N ALA A 123 7.89 -20.79 0.80
CA ALA A 123 6.75 -21.41 0.12
C ALA A 123 7.15 -22.49 -0.92
N GLY A 124 8.42 -22.53 -1.30
CA GLY A 124 8.98 -23.51 -2.23
C GLY A 124 9.29 -23.00 -3.63
N PHE A 125 9.21 -21.68 -3.87
CA PHE A 125 9.66 -21.09 -5.13
C PHE A 125 11.19 -20.99 -5.16
N GLU A 126 11.82 -21.51 -6.21
CA GLU A 126 13.28 -21.50 -6.35
C GLU A 126 13.78 -20.23 -7.04
N LYS A 127 13.12 -19.85 -8.14
CA LYS A 127 13.47 -18.67 -8.93
C LYS A 127 12.37 -17.60 -8.79
N VAL A 128 12.70 -16.52 -8.13
CA VAL A 128 11.78 -15.44 -7.81
C VAL A 128 12.29 -14.13 -8.41
N SER A 129 11.46 -13.46 -9.18
CA SER A 129 11.67 -12.08 -9.63
C SER A 129 10.67 -11.17 -8.93
N ILE A 130 11.04 -9.93 -8.68
CA ILE A 130 10.15 -8.92 -8.10
C ILE A 130 9.79 -7.91 -9.18
N LEU A 131 8.55 -7.42 -9.13
CA LEU A 131 8.04 -6.37 -10.00
C LEU A 131 7.07 -5.49 -9.20
N GLU A 132 7.12 -4.20 -9.40
CA GLU A 132 6.19 -3.27 -8.76
C GLU A 132 4.76 -3.44 -9.32
N GLU A 133 3.78 -3.46 -8.41
CA GLU A 133 2.35 -3.63 -8.74
C GLU A 133 1.86 -2.65 -9.82
N PRO A 134 2.17 -1.33 -9.76
CA PRO A 134 1.74 -0.39 -10.78
C PRO A 134 2.34 -0.69 -12.17
N ILE A 135 3.60 -1.14 -12.23
CA ILE A 135 4.25 -1.49 -13.50
C ILE A 135 3.62 -2.75 -14.09
N ALA A 136 3.36 -3.75 -13.25
CA ALA A 136 2.64 -4.94 -13.70
C ALA A 136 1.26 -4.59 -14.28
N ALA A 137 0.50 -3.75 -13.58
CA ALA A 137 -0.82 -3.33 -14.07
C ALA A 137 -0.74 -2.57 -15.41
N LEU A 138 0.28 -1.72 -15.59
CA LEU A 138 0.51 -1.02 -16.87
C LEU A 138 0.86 -1.98 -18.00
N TYR A 139 1.71 -2.98 -17.77
CA TYR A 139 2.02 -3.99 -18.78
C TYR A 139 0.76 -4.72 -19.26
N HIS A 140 -0.11 -5.10 -18.33
CA HIS A 140 -1.38 -5.72 -18.70
C HIS A 140 -2.25 -4.80 -19.53
N TYR A 141 -2.42 -3.54 -19.10
CA TYR A 141 -3.23 -2.55 -19.81
C TYR A 141 -2.74 -2.30 -21.24
N ILE A 142 -1.44 -2.04 -21.40
CA ILE A 142 -0.84 -1.75 -22.71
C ILE A 142 -0.97 -2.96 -23.64
N ASN A 143 -0.64 -4.16 -23.13
CA ASN A 143 -0.78 -5.39 -23.91
C ASN A 143 -2.23 -5.64 -24.33
N GLY A 144 -3.20 -5.34 -23.47
CA GLY A 144 -4.62 -5.42 -23.79
C GLY A 144 -5.04 -4.44 -24.89
N GLN A 145 -4.54 -3.21 -24.85
CA GLN A 145 -4.80 -2.20 -25.89
C GLN A 145 -4.28 -2.64 -27.26
N TYR A 146 -3.05 -3.10 -27.34
CA TYR A 146 -2.49 -3.63 -28.58
C TYR A 146 -3.27 -4.83 -29.12
N ALA A 147 -3.75 -5.70 -28.24
CA ALA A 147 -4.53 -6.87 -28.65
C ALA A 147 -5.94 -6.54 -29.14
N SER A 148 -6.56 -5.49 -28.60
CA SER A 148 -7.92 -5.08 -28.95
C SER A 148 -8.01 -4.23 -30.21
N GLY A 149 -6.92 -3.57 -30.63
CA GLY A 149 -6.91 -2.63 -31.75
C GLY A 149 -7.85 -1.44 -31.55
N ALA A 150 -8.05 -0.98 -30.33
CA ALA A 150 -8.97 0.09 -29.97
C ALA A 150 -8.60 1.40 -30.69
N GLU A 151 -9.59 2.09 -31.26
CA GLU A 151 -9.37 3.35 -31.98
C GLU A 151 -8.94 4.52 -31.08
N ASP A 152 -9.29 4.47 -29.79
CA ASP A 152 -8.99 5.50 -28.78
C ASP A 152 -7.73 5.16 -27.92
N MET A 153 -6.76 4.49 -28.52
CA MET A 153 -5.51 4.15 -27.82
C MET A 153 -4.70 5.40 -27.45
N ILE A 154 -4.14 5.41 -26.24
CA ILE A 154 -3.13 6.38 -25.90
C ILE A 154 -1.87 6.08 -26.72
N ASP A 155 -1.38 7.11 -27.39
CA ASP A 155 -0.12 7.03 -28.13
C ASP A 155 1.07 7.14 -27.15
N PHE A 156 1.72 6.02 -26.89
CA PHE A 156 2.92 5.94 -26.05
C PHE A 156 4.22 6.10 -26.85
N SER A 157 4.17 6.35 -28.15
CA SER A 157 5.37 6.72 -28.92
C SER A 157 5.96 8.04 -28.42
N GLU A 158 5.09 8.92 -27.88
CA GLU A 158 5.49 10.09 -27.12
C GLU A 158 5.43 9.81 -25.61
N LYS A 159 6.39 10.41 -24.87
CA LYS A 159 6.44 10.29 -23.42
C LYS A 159 5.18 10.82 -22.74
N LYS A 160 4.45 9.96 -22.08
CA LYS A 160 3.26 10.27 -21.28
C LYS A 160 3.57 10.20 -19.79
N ARG A 161 3.08 11.16 -19.04
CA ARG A 161 3.15 11.15 -17.56
C ARG A 161 1.84 10.63 -17.01
N MET A 162 1.88 9.49 -16.39
CA MET A 162 0.71 8.80 -15.87
C MET A 162 0.75 8.76 -14.34
N MET A 163 -0.39 9.04 -13.73
CA MET A 163 -0.60 8.71 -12.32
C MET A 163 -1.21 7.31 -12.26
N VAL A 164 -0.54 6.36 -11.64
CA VAL A 164 -1.12 5.05 -11.33
C VAL A 164 -1.75 5.13 -9.95
N TYR A 165 -3.04 4.87 -9.90
CA TYR A 165 -3.85 4.88 -8.68
C TYR A 165 -4.37 3.47 -8.44
N ASP A 166 -3.72 2.73 -7.54
CA ASP A 166 -4.11 1.37 -7.16
C ASP A 166 -4.85 1.40 -5.83
N ILE A 167 -6.13 1.04 -5.86
CA ILE A 167 -6.95 0.97 -4.66
C ILE A 167 -7.58 -0.42 -4.50
N GLY A 168 -7.07 -1.15 -3.53
CA GLY A 168 -7.51 -2.50 -3.21
C GLY A 168 -8.57 -2.57 -2.12
N GLY A 169 -8.61 -3.71 -1.45
CA GLY A 169 -9.53 -3.93 -0.32
C GLY A 169 -9.12 -3.21 0.95
N GLY A 170 -7.83 -2.99 1.20
CA GLY A 170 -7.33 -2.38 2.43
C GLY A 170 -6.26 -1.32 2.24
N THR A 171 -5.82 -1.09 1.00
CA THR A 171 -4.67 -0.24 0.71
C THR A 171 -4.88 0.58 -0.54
N CYS A 172 -4.24 1.73 -0.58
CA CYS A 172 -4.20 2.61 -1.72
C CYS A 172 -2.75 3.04 -1.95
N ASP A 173 -2.21 2.69 -3.12
CA ASP A 173 -0.90 3.10 -3.60
C ASP A 173 -1.04 4.05 -4.78
N VAL A 174 -0.32 5.17 -4.73
CA VAL A 174 -0.35 6.15 -5.80
C VAL A 174 1.07 6.52 -6.18
N CYS A 175 1.39 6.39 -7.46
CA CYS A 175 2.65 6.83 -8.00
C CYS A 175 2.46 7.57 -9.33
N VAL A 176 3.49 8.32 -9.74
CA VAL A 176 3.56 8.96 -11.04
C VAL A 176 4.74 8.39 -11.79
N VAL A 177 4.49 7.97 -13.01
CA VAL A 177 5.50 7.42 -13.92
C VAL A 177 5.50 8.18 -15.24
N ASP A 178 6.67 8.35 -15.82
CA ASP A 178 6.83 8.70 -17.23
C ASP A 178 6.96 7.40 -18.00
N LEU A 179 6.16 7.23 -19.05
CA LEU A 179 6.15 6.04 -19.90
C LEU A 179 6.29 6.46 -21.37
N GLN A 180 7.18 5.78 -22.08
CA GLN A 180 7.32 5.84 -23.52
C GLN A 180 7.58 4.44 -24.09
N ILE A 181 7.10 4.17 -25.30
CA ILE A 181 7.38 2.92 -26.01
C ILE A 181 8.00 3.33 -27.35
N ASP A 182 9.20 2.85 -27.63
CA ASP A 182 9.90 3.18 -28.88
C ASP A 182 9.44 2.31 -30.07
N GLU A 183 10.00 2.59 -31.24
CA GLU A 183 9.67 1.89 -32.49
C GLU A 183 10.02 0.39 -32.48
N ASP A 184 10.86 -0.05 -31.54
CA ASP A 184 11.27 -1.45 -31.36
C ASP A 184 10.45 -2.15 -30.25
N ASP A 185 9.33 -1.55 -29.82
CA ASP A 185 8.48 -2.02 -28.72
C ASP A 185 9.22 -2.12 -27.39
N VAL A 186 10.24 -1.29 -27.17
CA VAL A 186 10.97 -1.21 -25.91
C VAL A 186 10.33 -0.18 -24.99
N TYR A 187 9.97 -0.59 -23.79
CA TYR A 187 9.34 0.24 -22.79
C TYR A 187 10.38 1.02 -22.00
N ASP A 188 10.17 2.31 -21.91
CA ASP A 188 10.96 3.27 -21.12
C ASP A 188 10.04 3.80 -20.01
N ILE A 189 10.22 3.31 -18.78
CA ILE A 189 9.36 3.63 -17.64
C ILE A 189 10.21 4.20 -16.51
N HIS A 190 9.89 5.43 -16.09
CA HIS A 190 10.59 6.10 -14.99
C HIS A 190 9.61 6.49 -13.89
N PHE A 191 9.92 6.14 -12.64
CA PHE A 191 9.20 6.67 -11.50
C PHE A 191 9.56 8.14 -11.28
N VAL A 192 8.56 9.00 -11.36
CA VAL A 192 8.71 10.44 -11.08
C VAL A 192 8.50 10.72 -9.61
N ALA A 193 7.44 10.15 -9.04
CA ALA A 193 7.12 10.32 -7.63
C ALA A 193 6.26 9.15 -7.15
N THR A 194 6.42 8.79 -5.89
CA THR A 194 5.60 7.76 -5.23
C THR A 194 5.05 8.34 -3.93
N ASN A 195 3.78 8.11 -3.67
CA ASN A 195 3.21 8.47 -2.38
C ASN A 195 3.48 7.36 -1.36
N ARG A 196 3.36 7.72 -0.09
CA ARG A 196 3.42 6.74 0.99
C ARG A 196 2.25 5.76 0.86
N TYR A 197 2.50 4.51 1.20
CA TYR A 197 1.48 3.48 1.35
C TYR A 197 0.36 3.94 2.30
N THR A 198 -0.86 3.96 1.83
CA THR A 198 -2.02 4.42 2.60
C THR A 198 -2.91 3.23 2.96
N GLU A 199 -3.17 3.04 4.24
CA GLU A 199 -4.10 2.02 4.74
C GLU A 199 -5.54 2.49 4.50
N PHE A 200 -5.97 2.51 3.24
CA PHE A 200 -7.29 2.93 2.81
C PHE A 200 -7.77 2.09 1.64
N GLY A 201 -8.99 1.58 1.72
CA GLY A 201 -9.54 0.75 0.65
C GLY A 201 -10.96 0.29 0.90
N GLY A 202 -11.40 -0.73 0.20
CA GLY A 202 -12.76 -1.24 0.24
C GLY A 202 -13.27 -1.62 1.61
N ASN A 203 -12.39 -2.09 2.50
CA ASN A 203 -12.75 -2.44 3.89
C ASN A 203 -13.22 -1.22 4.69
N ASP A 204 -12.67 -0.02 4.40
CA ASP A 204 -13.06 1.21 5.07
C ASP A 204 -14.47 1.64 4.66
N PHE A 205 -14.81 1.45 3.38
CA PHE A 205 -16.16 1.66 2.88
C PHE A 205 -17.15 0.71 3.56
N ASP A 206 -16.78 -0.58 3.70
CA ASP A 206 -17.60 -1.58 4.36
C ASP A 206 -17.78 -1.28 5.85
N GLU A 207 -16.72 -0.85 6.53
CA GLU A 207 -16.79 -0.46 7.95
C GLU A 207 -17.70 0.75 8.15
N GLN A 208 -17.56 1.81 7.35
CA GLN A 208 -18.41 3.00 7.47
C GLN A 208 -19.88 2.70 7.15
N ALA A 209 -20.13 1.89 6.14
CA ALA A 209 -21.49 1.42 5.84
C ALA A 209 -22.05 0.58 6.99
N ALA A 210 -21.25 -0.31 7.59
CA ALA A 210 -21.66 -1.13 8.73
C ALA A 210 -21.99 -0.29 9.96
N ILE A 211 -21.20 0.75 10.25
CA ILE A 211 -21.50 1.73 11.30
C ILE A 211 -22.81 2.45 11.01
N GLY A 212 -23.05 2.85 9.77
CA GLY A 212 -24.28 3.50 9.34
C GLY A 212 -25.52 2.60 9.53
N ILE A 213 -25.41 1.34 9.09
CA ILE A 213 -26.47 0.32 9.27
C ILE A 213 -26.69 0.05 10.76
N LEU A 214 -25.65 -0.12 11.55
CA LEU A 214 -25.76 -0.35 13.00
C LEU A 214 -26.50 0.80 13.68
N ASN A 215 -26.18 2.05 13.36
CA ASN A 215 -26.88 3.23 13.87
C ASN A 215 -28.36 3.29 13.41
N LYS A 216 -28.66 2.81 12.19
CA LYS A 216 -30.04 2.66 11.69
C LYS A 216 -30.80 1.62 12.51
N LEU A 217 -30.19 0.47 12.82
CA LEU A 217 -30.78 -0.56 13.65
C LEU A 217 -31.02 -0.07 15.07
N PHE A 218 -30.10 0.64 15.68
CA PHE A 218 -30.28 1.22 17.02
C PHE A 218 -31.49 2.15 17.08
N ARG A 219 -31.66 2.99 16.07
CA ARG A 219 -32.85 3.86 15.96
C ARG A 219 -34.13 3.06 15.74
N ARG A 220 -34.11 2.01 14.86
CA ARG A 220 -35.28 1.18 14.54
C ARG A 220 -35.79 0.40 15.75
N TYR A 221 -34.87 -0.06 16.59
CA TYR A 221 -35.19 -0.88 17.76
C TYR A 221 -35.17 -0.12 19.10
N GLU A 222 -35.06 1.21 19.04
CA GLU A 222 -35.00 2.12 20.21
C GLU A 222 -33.95 1.68 21.25
N ILE A 223 -32.79 1.25 20.79
CA ILE A 223 -31.69 0.79 21.63
C ILE A 223 -30.92 2.00 22.15
N ASN A 224 -30.81 2.12 23.46
CA ASN A 224 -30.04 3.19 24.09
C ASN A 224 -28.54 2.86 24.16
N ASP A 225 -27.67 3.87 24.03
CA ASP A 225 -26.22 3.72 24.17
C ASP A 225 -25.81 3.05 25.50
N ALA A 226 -26.59 3.26 26.59
CA ALA A 226 -26.37 2.61 27.88
C ALA A 226 -26.58 1.08 27.87
N GLU A 227 -27.32 0.53 26.89
CA GLU A 227 -27.49 -0.92 26.72
C GLU A 227 -26.28 -1.55 26.02
N ILE A 228 -25.40 -0.73 25.43
CA ILE A 228 -24.22 -1.13 24.63
C ILE A 228 -22.98 -0.37 25.14
N ASP A 229 -22.78 -0.38 26.43
CA ASP A 229 -21.70 0.39 27.09
C ASP A 229 -20.30 -0.23 26.90
N ALA A 230 -20.21 -1.35 26.17
CA ALA A 230 -18.94 -2.00 25.84
C ALA A 230 -18.51 -1.65 24.41
N PRO A 231 -17.42 -0.90 24.21
CA PRO A 231 -16.85 -0.62 22.88
C PRO A 231 -16.59 -1.90 22.07
N GLU A 232 -16.21 -2.99 22.74
CA GLU A 232 -15.99 -4.31 22.13
C GLU A 232 -17.27 -4.88 21.50
N LEU A 233 -18.43 -4.67 22.09
CA LEU A 233 -19.70 -5.13 21.54
C LEU A 233 -20.07 -4.36 20.27
N LYS A 234 -19.86 -3.03 20.24
CA LYS A 234 -20.06 -2.23 19.02
C LYS A 234 -19.12 -2.69 17.89
N ALA A 235 -17.87 -2.91 18.20
CA ALA A 235 -16.89 -3.40 17.23
C ALA A 235 -17.24 -4.80 16.69
N ASP A 236 -17.72 -5.71 17.55
CA ASP A 236 -18.18 -7.03 17.14
C ASP A 236 -19.41 -6.93 16.21
N LEU A 237 -20.39 -6.10 16.56
CA LEU A 237 -21.56 -5.90 15.71
C LEU A 237 -21.21 -5.29 14.35
N VAL A 238 -20.30 -4.30 14.30
CA VAL A 238 -19.80 -3.74 13.05
C VAL A 238 -19.12 -4.83 12.21
N ALA A 239 -18.21 -5.59 12.81
CA ALA A 239 -17.50 -6.66 12.11
C ALA A 239 -18.44 -7.71 11.50
N ARG A 240 -19.56 -8.00 12.17
CA ARG A 240 -20.58 -8.95 11.71
C ARG A 240 -21.49 -8.39 10.61
N ILE A 241 -21.63 -7.05 10.52
CA ILE A 241 -22.40 -6.37 9.46
C ILE A 241 -21.56 -6.16 8.20
N MET A 242 -20.23 -5.96 8.33
CA MET A 242 -19.34 -5.68 7.20
C MET A 242 -19.49 -6.62 6.00
N PRO A 243 -19.70 -7.94 6.15
CA PRO A 243 -19.89 -8.82 5.00
C PRO A 243 -21.10 -8.46 4.13
N ALA A 244 -22.18 -8.03 4.75
CA ALA A 244 -23.34 -7.54 4.02
C ALA A 244 -23.00 -6.22 3.29
N CYS A 245 -22.20 -5.35 3.92
CA CYS A 245 -21.75 -4.10 3.30
C CYS A 245 -20.88 -4.34 2.07
N GLU A 246 -19.99 -5.32 2.12
CA GLU A 246 -19.22 -5.75 0.93
C GLU A 246 -20.16 -6.18 -0.20
N GLN A 247 -21.22 -6.96 0.10
CA GLN A 247 -22.19 -7.37 -0.91
C GLN A 247 -23.00 -6.18 -1.47
N TYR A 248 -23.39 -5.21 -0.64
CA TYR A 248 -24.02 -3.98 -1.09
C TYR A 248 -23.09 -3.18 -2.01
N LYS A 249 -21.84 -3.01 -1.63
CA LYS A 249 -20.82 -2.32 -2.44
C LYS A 249 -20.67 -2.97 -3.82
N LEU A 250 -20.51 -4.28 -3.88
CA LEU A 250 -20.36 -5.03 -5.14
C LEU A 250 -21.63 -4.93 -6.00
N TRP A 251 -22.80 -5.04 -5.37
CA TRP A 251 -24.07 -4.89 -6.09
C TRP A 251 -24.21 -3.50 -6.70
N TYR A 252 -24.01 -2.44 -5.91
CA TYR A 252 -24.12 -1.07 -6.41
C TYR A 252 -23.05 -0.76 -7.45
N SER A 253 -21.83 -1.23 -7.28
CA SER A 253 -20.80 -1.12 -8.31
C SER A 253 -21.27 -1.73 -9.65
N THR A 254 -21.89 -2.90 -9.60
CA THR A 254 -22.41 -3.58 -10.79
C THR A 254 -23.53 -2.78 -11.45
N GLN A 255 -24.52 -2.29 -10.67
CA GLN A 255 -25.63 -1.51 -11.21
C GLN A 255 -25.12 -0.22 -11.87
N LEU A 256 -24.25 0.52 -11.21
CA LEU A 256 -23.67 1.76 -11.74
C LEU A 256 -22.86 1.52 -13.03
N ASN A 257 -22.11 0.43 -13.12
CA ASN A 257 -21.40 0.04 -14.35
C ASN A 257 -22.34 -0.42 -15.48
N GLN A 258 -23.56 -0.82 -15.17
CA GLN A 258 -24.62 -1.11 -16.16
C GLN A 258 -25.35 0.14 -16.65
N GLY A 259 -24.99 1.32 -16.16
CA GLY A 259 -25.51 2.60 -16.63
C GLY A 259 -26.63 3.20 -15.78
N TYR A 260 -26.95 2.62 -14.63
CA TYR A 260 -27.86 3.29 -13.69
C TYR A 260 -27.23 4.57 -13.14
N GLY A 261 -28.02 5.61 -13.03
CA GLY A 261 -27.58 6.89 -12.48
C GLY A 261 -27.38 6.84 -10.96
N GLU A 262 -26.48 7.65 -10.44
CA GLU A 262 -26.24 7.73 -8.98
C GLU A 262 -27.42 8.29 -8.18
N ASP A 263 -28.33 9.01 -8.85
CA ASP A 263 -29.53 9.59 -8.25
C ASP A 263 -30.78 8.76 -8.53
N GLU A 264 -30.66 7.61 -9.19
CA GLU A 264 -31.76 6.69 -9.42
C GLU A 264 -32.03 5.82 -8.21
N ASP A 265 -33.29 5.42 -8.03
CA ASP A 265 -33.69 4.42 -7.03
C ASP A 265 -33.22 3.03 -7.48
N LEU A 266 -31.99 2.71 -7.12
CA LEU A 266 -31.44 1.37 -7.40
C LEU A 266 -32.18 0.30 -6.57
N PRO A 267 -32.44 -0.88 -7.17
CA PRO A 267 -33.01 -1.98 -6.42
C PRO A 267 -32.15 -2.31 -5.18
N THR A 268 -32.78 -2.34 -4.03
CA THR A 268 -32.06 -2.68 -2.78
C THR A 268 -32.04 -4.20 -2.63
N PRO A 269 -30.87 -4.83 -2.70
CA PRO A 269 -30.76 -6.27 -2.47
C PRO A 269 -30.97 -6.59 -1.00
N THR A 270 -31.50 -7.77 -0.71
CA THR A 270 -31.61 -8.28 0.64
C THR A 270 -30.45 -9.24 0.92
N TYR A 271 -29.53 -8.84 1.78
CA TYR A 271 -28.39 -9.66 2.19
C TYR A 271 -28.56 -10.12 3.64
N GLY A 272 -29.32 -11.20 3.77
CA GLY A 272 -29.35 -11.99 5.00
C GLY A 272 -29.95 -11.30 6.22
N ALA A 273 -29.88 -12.00 7.32
CA ALA A 273 -30.22 -11.51 8.63
C ALA A 273 -29.01 -11.56 9.54
N LEU A 274 -28.82 -10.57 10.40
CA LEU A 274 -27.81 -10.57 11.45
C LEU A 274 -28.30 -11.48 12.59
N PRO A 275 -27.75 -12.70 12.74
CA PRO A 275 -28.16 -13.59 13.82
C PRO A 275 -27.64 -13.05 15.16
N ARG A 276 -28.41 -13.19 16.21
CA ARG A 276 -28.03 -12.80 17.58
C ARG A 276 -27.55 -11.34 17.66
N PHE A 277 -28.37 -10.45 17.08
CA PHE A 277 -28.02 -9.01 17.09
C PHE A 277 -27.78 -8.50 18.53
N LEU A 278 -28.74 -8.82 19.43
CA LEU A 278 -28.64 -8.63 20.88
C LEU A 278 -29.44 -9.75 21.56
N THR A 279 -29.31 -9.88 22.86
CA THR A 279 -30.04 -10.91 23.63
C THR A 279 -31.54 -10.93 23.40
N LYS A 280 -32.15 -9.82 23.01
CA LYS A 280 -33.59 -9.65 22.74
C LYS A 280 -33.99 -9.95 21.28
N TYR A 281 -33.02 -9.99 20.33
CA TYR A 281 -33.29 -10.04 18.89
C TYR A 281 -32.47 -11.17 18.25
N GLU A 282 -33.16 -12.27 17.90
CA GLU A 282 -32.47 -13.44 17.35
C GLU A 282 -32.01 -13.25 15.90
N ASN A 283 -32.83 -12.59 15.08
CA ASN A 283 -32.50 -12.32 13.66
C ASN A 283 -33.01 -10.93 13.29
N VAL A 284 -32.12 -10.11 12.77
CA VAL A 284 -32.41 -8.75 12.32
C VAL A 284 -32.08 -8.63 10.84
N GLU A 285 -33.05 -8.22 10.06
CA GLU A 285 -32.88 -7.99 8.63
C GLU A 285 -31.95 -6.79 8.39
N LEU A 286 -30.97 -6.98 7.52
CA LEU A 286 -30.07 -5.92 7.09
C LEU A 286 -30.62 -5.34 5.78
N ASP A 287 -30.85 -4.05 5.77
CA ASP A 287 -31.22 -3.29 4.59
C ASP A 287 -30.40 -1.99 4.49
N CYS A 288 -29.92 -1.69 3.30
CA CYS A 288 -29.18 -0.47 3.00
C CYS A 288 -29.50 -0.05 1.56
N THR A 289 -30.17 1.07 1.38
CA THR A 289 -30.38 1.63 0.04
C THR A 289 -29.09 2.25 -0.50
N TYR A 290 -29.00 2.45 -1.81
CA TYR A 290 -27.83 3.11 -2.40
C TYR A 290 -27.63 4.52 -1.85
N SER A 291 -28.71 5.27 -1.68
CA SER A 291 -28.68 6.61 -1.06
C SER A 291 -28.10 6.58 0.36
N GLU A 292 -28.49 5.58 1.17
CA GLU A 292 -27.93 5.38 2.51
C GLU A 292 -26.44 4.99 2.45
N TYR A 293 -26.08 4.02 1.57
CA TYR A 293 -24.69 3.61 1.40
C TYR A 293 -23.80 4.79 1.00
N ARG A 294 -24.24 5.58 0.02
CA ARG A 294 -23.56 6.81 -0.42
C ARG A 294 -23.42 7.83 0.71
N ALA A 295 -24.47 8.02 1.52
CA ALA A 295 -24.43 8.91 2.67
C ALA A 295 -23.42 8.45 3.75
N TYR A 296 -23.37 7.15 4.03
CA TYR A 296 -22.44 6.58 5.02
C TYR A 296 -20.96 6.69 4.58
N THR A 297 -20.70 6.59 3.29
CA THR A 297 -19.34 6.64 2.72
C THR A 297 -18.93 8.03 2.19
N ALA A 298 -19.81 9.04 2.32
CA ALA A 298 -19.59 10.40 1.79
C ALA A 298 -18.33 11.08 2.33
N LEU A 299 -17.89 10.72 3.53
CA LEU A 299 -16.68 11.26 4.13
C LEU A 299 -15.42 11.02 3.29
N PHE A 300 -15.38 9.95 2.49
CA PHE A 300 -14.25 9.61 1.63
C PHE A 300 -14.19 10.41 0.32
N PHE A 301 -15.24 11.24 0.05
CA PHE A 301 -15.37 12.03 -1.18
C PHE A 301 -15.55 13.52 -0.96
N ASN A 302 -15.66 13.98 0.30
CA ASN A 302 -15.89 15.39 0.63
C ASN A 302 -14.59 16.22 0.51
N ASP A 303 -14.65 17.52 0.85
CA ASP A 303 -13.48 18.42 0.78
C ASP A 303 -12.47 18.25 1.94
N SER A 304 -12.61 17.21 2.78
CA SER A 304 -11.75 17.02 3.95
C SER A 304 -10.30 16.75 3.60
N TYR A 305 -10.01 16.28 2.37
CA TYR A 305 -8.63 16.06 1.89
C TYR A 305 -7.76 17.33 1.91
N ARG A 306 -8.38 18.51 1.95
CA ARG A 306 -7.69 19.81 2.05
C ARG A 306 -7.45 20.24 3.50
N ARG A 307 -8.05 19.56 4.47
CA ARG A 307 -7.95 19.91 5.89
C ARG A 307 -6.70 19.32 6.52
N PRO A 308 -6.10 20.03 7.49
CA PRO A 308 -5.04 19.45 8.30
C PRO A 308 -5.51 18.16 8.99
N THR A 309 -4.66 17.17 9.05
CA THR A 309 -4.95 15.87 9.65
C THR A 309 -5.35 15.96 11.11
N ARG A 310 -4.81 16.92 11.85
CA ARG A 310 -5.16 17.19 13.26
C ARG A 310 -6.64 17.45 13.51
N ASP A 311 -7.39 17.86 12.47
CA ASP A 311 -8.82 18.15 12.56
C ASP A 311 -9.69 16.88 12.39
N LEU A 312 -9.06 15.73 12.13
CA LEU A 312 -9.71 14.44 11.98
C LEU A 312 -9.31 13.50 13.12
N THR A 313 -10.16 12.51 13.40
CA THR A 313 -9.78 11.42 14.31
C THR A 313 -8.64 10.61 13.69
N ASP A 314 -7.74 10.07 14.51
CA ASP A 314 -6.58 9.30 14.04
C ASP A 314 -6.98 8.17 13.08
N LYS A 315 -8.12 7.53 13.33
CA LYS A 315 -8.64 6.43 12.51
C LYS A 315 -9.03 6.86 11.08
N LEU A 316 -9.42 8.13 10.86
CA LEU A 316 -9.92 8.65 9.57
C LEU A 316 -8.93 9.60 8.90
N ARG A 317 -7.79 9.83 9.52
CA ARG A 317 -6.82 10.86 9.17
C ARG A 317 -6.42 10.83 7.68
N ASP A 318 -6.06 9.65 7.16
CA ASP A 318 -5.54 9.49 5.80
C ASP A 318 -6.55 8.80 4.86
N LYS A 319 -7.77 8.55 5.34
CA LYS A 319 -8.78 7.77 4.62
C LYS A 319 -9.65 8.66 3.73
N HIS A 320 -9.17 8.92 2.52
CA HIS A 320 -9.89 9.73 1.54
C HIS A 320 -9.40 9.44 0.12
N VAL A 321 -10.33 9.37 -0.85
CA VAL A 321 -10.03 9.07 -2.26
C VAL A 321 -9.05 10.09 -2.87
N LEU A 322 -9.25 11.38 -2.62
CA LEU A 322 -8.44 12.43 -3.26
C LEU A 322 -7.20 12.86 -2.48
N LYS A 323 -7.05 12.45 -1.21
CA LYS A 323 -5.94 12.93 -0.38
C LYS A 323 -4.56 12.53 -0.91
N PRO A 324 -4.31 11.24 -1.26
CA PRO A 324 -3.02 10.85 -1.81
C PRO A 324 -2.72 11.55 -3.14
N VAL A 325 -3.73 11.77 -3.96
CA VAL A 325 -3.61 12.50 -5.23
C VAL A 325 -3.26 13.96 -5.00
N TYR A 326 -3.98 14.62 -4.09
CA TYR A 326 -3.73 16.01 -3.74
C TYR A 326 -2.29 16.23 -3.24
N GLN A 327 -1.83 15.38 -2.33
CA GLN A 327 -0.48 15.45 -1.77
C GLN A 327 0.58 15.28 -2.87
N LEU A 328 0.40 14.27 -3.74
CA LEU A 328 1.35 13.96 -4.79
C LEU A 328 1.43 15.07 -5.86
N LEU A 329 0.28 15.56 -6.34
CA LEU A 329 0.25 16.65 -7.33
C LEU A 329 0.74 17.98 -6.76
N LYS A 330 0.47 18.24 -5.48
CA LYS A 330 1.01 19.42 -4.79
C LYS A 330 2.54 19.38 -4.76
N ARG A 331 3.13 18.23 -4.39
CA ARG A 331 4.56 18.01 -4.36
C ARG A 331 5.19 18.20 -5.74
N LEU A 332 4.66 17.55 -6.78
CA LEU A 332 5.15 17.72 -8.15
C LEU A 332 5.17 19.20 -8.59
N LYS A 333 4.11 19.94 -8.24
CA LYS A 333 4.03 21.37 -8.55
C LYS A 333 5.08 22.18 -7.80
N GLU A 334 5.32 21.88 -6.52
CA GLU A 334 6.33 22.56 -5.68
C GLU A 334 7.76 22.28 -6.19
N GLU A 335 7.99 21.10 -6.76
CA GLU A 335 9.27 20.70 -7.38
C GLU A 335 9.44 21.23 -8.82
N GLY A 336 8.45 21.94 -9.34
CA GLY A 336 8.48 22.47 -10.70
C GLY A 336 8.28 21.41 -11.79
N GLU A 337 7.82 20.23 -11.41
CA GLU A 337 7.53 19.14 -12.34
C GLU A 337 6.26 19.44 -13.17
N ARG A 338 6.21 18.89 -14.40
CA ARG A 338 5.02 19.00 -15.24
C ARG A 338 3.85 18.22 -14.63
N GLY A 339 2.62 18.59 -14.97
CA GLY A 339 1.40 17.87 -14.60
C GLY A 339 1.32 16.47 -15.24
N ILE A 340 0.29 15.73 -14.85
CA ILE A 340 -0.02 14.41 -15.40
C ILE A 340 -0.86 14.53 -16.68
N ASP A 341 -0.68 13.59 -17.60
CA ASP A 341 -1.45 13.49 -18.84
C ASP A 341 -2.72 12.63 -18.66
N CYS A 342 -2.67 11.63 -17.78
CA CYS A 342 -3.79 10.76 -17.47
C CYS A 342 -3.63 10.07 -16.11
N VAL A 343 -4.73 9.49 -15.62
CA VAL A 343 -4.75 8.61 -14.45
C VAL A 343 -5.01 7.18 -14.94
N PHE A 344 -4.22 6.22 -14.49
CA PHE A 344 -4.50 4.81 -14.66
C PHE A 344 -5.02 4.24 -13.34
N LEU A 345 -6.28 3.84 -13.32
CA LEU A 345 -7.00 3.35 -12.15
C LEU A 345 -7.04 1.82 -12.15
N THR A 346 -6.55 1.21 -11.09
CA THR A 346 -6.49 -0.25 -10.91
C THR A 346 -6.88 -0.66 -9.49
N GLY A 347 -6.84 -1.96 -9.21
CA GLY A 347 -7.26 -2.54 -7.93
C GLY A 347 -8.77 -2.79 -7.85
N GLY A 348 -9.20 -3.56 -6.85
CA GLY A 348 -10.58 -4.01 -6.75
C GLY A 348 -11.61 -2.88 -6.58
N MET A 349 -11.24 -1.80 -5.92
CA MET A 349 -12.12 -0.64 -5.73
C MET A 349 -12.24 0.26 -6.98
N SER A 350 -11.42 0.06 -7.99
CA SER A 350 -11.58 0.72 -9.29
C SER A 350 -12.91 0.36 -9.98
N MET A 351 -13.53 -0.74 -9.55
CA MET A 351 -14.85 -1.17 -9.99
C MET A 351 -16.00 -0.30 -9.45
N TYR A 352 -15.75 0.56 -8.46
CA TYR A 352 -16.75 1.46 -7.88
C TYR A 352 -16.73 2.82 -8.60
N PRO A 353 -17.67 3.12 -9.51
CA PRO A 353 -17.63 4.28 -10.41
C PRO A 353 -17.47 5.65 -9.73
N PRO A 354 -17.96 5.90 -8.50
CA PRO A 354 -17.73 7.19 -7.85
C PRO A 354 -16.25 7.54 -7.65
N ILE A 355 -15.35 6.56 -7.54
CA ILE A 355 -13.90 6.80 -7.43
C ILE A 355 -13.36 7.36 -8.74
N GLU A 356 -13.68 6.72 -9.86
CA GLU A 356 -13.30 7.17 -11.20
C GLU A 356 -13.78 8.59 -11.47
N LYS A 357 -15.06 8.87 -11.16
CA LYS A 357 -15.64 10.21 -11.31
C LYS A 357 -14.95 11.27 -10.46
N ALA A 358 -14.61 10.94 -9.21
CA ALA A 358 -13.90 11.84 -8.32
C ALA A 358 -12.49 12.16 -8.85
N LEU A 359 -11.77 11.16 -9.34
CA LEU A 359 -10.44 11.33 -9.93
C LEU A 359 -10.50 12.16 -11.22
N ALA A 360 -11.42 11.85 -12.14
CA ALA A 360 -11.61 12.59 -13.39
C ALA A 360 -11.94 14.06 -13.13
N ALA A 361 -12.86 14.32 -12.19
CA ALA A 361 -13.24 15.68 -11.82
C ALA A 361 -12.11 16.48 -11.18
N TYR A 362 -11.26 15.82 -10.38
CA TYR A 362 -10.16 16.46 -9.69
C TYR A 362 -8.95 16.68 -10.60
N CYS A 363 -8.51 15.65 -11.31
CA CYS A 363 -7.31 15.69 -12.16
C CYS A 363 -7.54 16.41 -13.48
N GLN A 364 -8.79 16.50 -13.95
CA GLN A 364 -9.18 17.10 -15.23
C GLN A 364 -8.42 16.50 -16.43
N CYS A 365 -8.12 15.22 -16.36
CA CYS A 365 -7.49 14.43 -17.41
C CYS A 365 -8.21 13.08 -17.56
N PRO A 366 -7.97 12.32 -18.64
CA PRO A 366 -8.56 11.00 -18.82
C PRO A 366 -8.22 10.06 -17.69
N VAL A 367 -9.21 9.28 -17.24
CA VAL A 367 -9.01 8.16 -16.31
C VAL A 367 -9.15 6.87 -17.10
N LEU A 368 -8.06 6.13 -17.17
CA LEU A 368 -7.96 4.85 -17.85
C LEU A 368 -8.16 3.74 -16.84
N LYS A 369 -8.71 2.63 -17.28
CA LYS A 369 -8.99 1.49 -16.41
C LYS A 369 -8.72 0.18 -17.17
N ALA A 370 -8.11 -0.79 -16.50
CA ALA A 370 -7.98 -2.13 -17.04
C ALA A 370 -9.37 -2.80 -17.13
N GLU A 371 -9.59 -3.64 -18.14
CA GLU A 371 -10.84 -4.40 -18.28
C GLU A 371 -11.10 -5.32 -17.08
N GLU A 372 -10.04 -5.96 -16.57
CA GLU A 372 -10.07 -6.87 -15.43
C GLU A 372 -9.18 -6.35 -14.29
N PRO A 373 -9.55 -5.27 -13.60
CA PRO A 373 -8.65 -4.59 -12.66
C PRO A 373 -8.16 -5.45 -11.49
N MET A 374 -8.94 -6.45 -11.06
CA MET A 374 -8.56 -7.37 -9.99
C MET A 374 -7.49 -8.38 -10.42
N GLU A 375 -7.37 -8.65 -11.71
CA GLU A 375 -6.45 -9.63 -12.29
C GLU A 375 -5.26 -8.94 -12.99
N ALA A 376 -5.35 -7.62 -13.24
CA ALA A 376 -4.41 -6.83 -14.03
C ALA A 376 -2.96 -6.98 -13.55
N VAL A 377 -2.72 -6.86 -12.25
CA VAL A 377 -1.38 -6.97 -11.64
C VAL A 377 -0.81 -8.37 -11.87
N ALA A 378 -1.59 -9.42 -11.63
CA ALA A 378 -1.12 -10.81 -11.82
C ALA A 378 -0.87 -11.14 -13.30
N MET A 379 -1.73 -10.66 -14.19
CA MET A 379 -1.57 -10.85 -15.63
C MET A 379 -0.37 -10.08 -16.16
N GLY A 380 -0.16 -8.85 -15.73
CA GLY A 380 1.00 -8.05 -16.08
C GLY A 380 2.31 -8.65 -15.57
N ALA A 381 2.32 -9.15 -14.35
CA ALA A 381 3.48 -9.87 -13.82
C ALA A 381 3.82 -11.12 -14.67
N ALA A 382 2.80 -11.84 -15.14
CA ALA A 382 3.01 -13.02 -15.97
C ALA A 382 3.60 -12.71 -17.36
N ILE A 383 3.27 -11.53 -17.93
CA ILE A 383 3.81 -11.11 -19.23
C ILE A 383 5.11 -10.31 -19.13
N SER A 384 5.52 -9.88 -17.95
CA SER A 384 6.68 -9.01 -17.75
C SER A 384 7.98 -9.54 -18.39
N LYS A 385 8.17 -10.85 -18.40
CA LYS A 385 9.34 -11.49 -19.03
C LYS A 385 9.35 -11.43 -20.56
N PHE A 386 8.22 -11.08 -21.18
CA PHE A 386 8.10 -10.94 -22.63
C PHE A 386 8.12 -9.46 -23.05
N VAL A 387 8.13 -8.55 -22.10
CA VAL A 387 8.22 -7.10 -22.35
C VAL A 387 9.70 -6.73 -22.39
N SER A 388 10.13 -6.13 -23.51
CA SER A 388 11.45 -5.57 -23.63
C SER A 388 11.48 -4.22 -22.92
N THR A 389 12.37 -4.05 -21.94
CA THR A 389 12.56 -2.78 -21.23
C THR A 389 13.98 -2.30 -21.43
N ARG A 390 14.22 -0.98 -21.44
CA ARG A 390 15.58 -0.45 -21.31
C ARG A 390 16.10 -0.86 -19.94
N LYS A 391 17.36 -1.34 -19.88
CA LYS A 391 17.93 -1.94 -18.65
C LYS A 391 17.88 -1.03 -17.42
N ASP A 392 17.67 0.26 -17.62
CA ASP A 392 17.71 1.29 -16.57
C ASP A 392 16.31 1.69 -16.06
N THR A 393 15.22 1.09 -16.56
CA THR A 393 13.85 1.61 -16.37
C THR A 393 12.92 0.75 -15.57
N ALA A 394 13.11 -0.56 -15.52
CA ALA A 394 12.31 -1.43 -14.66
C ALA A 394 13.18 -1.91 -13.49
N HIS A 395 12.79 -1.59 -12.27
CA HIS A 395 13.38 -2.19 -11.06
C HIS A 395 13.04 -3.68 -10.99
N MET A 396 13.47 -4.44 -11.99
CA MET A 396 13.49 -5.89 -11.90
C MET A 396 14.74 -6.29 -11.15
N LEU A 397 14.63 -6.50 -9.86
CA LEU A 397 15.66 -7.15 -9.07
C LEU A 397 15.74 -8.63 -9.49
N ASN A 398 16.54 -8.90 -10.54
CA ASN A 398 16.97 -10.25 -10.85
C ASN A 398 18.05 -10.65 -9.84
N LEU A 399 17.64 -11.29 -8.76
CA LEU A 399 18.57 -11.96 -7.86
C LEU A 399 18.98 -13.30 -8.47
N GLN A 400 19.74 -13.27 -9.55
CA GLN A 400 20.59 -14.39 -9.96
C GLN A 400 21.97 -14.11 -9.37
N ASP A 401 22.54 -15.14 -8.72
CA ASP A 401 23.93 -15.15 -8.26
C ASP A 401 24.86 -14.73 -9.42
N GLU A 402 25.24 -13.48 -9.48
CA GLU A 402 26.31 -13.04 -10.35
C GLU A 402 27.62 -13.19 -9.60
N ASP A 403 28.45 -14.12 -10.08
CA ASP A 403 29.88 -14.15 -9.79
C ASP A 403 30.50 -12.80 -10.19
N PRO A 404 31.31 -12.18 -9.33
CA PRO A 404 31.91 -10.88 -9.64
C PRO A 404 33.16 -11.08 -10.51
N ALA A 405 33.01 -11.08 -11.82
CA ALA A 405 34.14 -10.90 -12.72
C ALA A 405 33.73 -10.33 -14.09
N GLU A 406 34.40 -9.23 -14.41
CA GLU A 406 34.56 -8.61 -15.75
C GLU A 406 33.34 -7.82 -16.27
N THR A 407 33.45 -6.55 -16.55
CA THR A 407 34.40 -5.83 -17.41
C THR A 407 34.30 -4.32 -17.26
N GLU A 408 35.44 -3.69 -17.27
CA GLU A 408 35.61 -2.25 -17.49
C GLU A 408 35.53 -1.89 -19.00
N GLU A 409 35.20 -0.60 -19.23
CA GLU A 409 35.45 0.23 -20.42
C GLU A 409 34.38 0.28 -21.53
N GLU A 410 33.83 1.44 -21.63
CA GLU A 410 33.80 2.50 -22.69
C GLU A 410 32.42 3.19 -22.69
N SER A 411 32.25 4.41 -22.76
CA SER A 411 32.84 5.64 -23.29
C SER A 411 31.88 6.81 -22.97
N ALA A 412 32.44 7.92 -22.62
CA ALA A 412 31.75 9.17 -22.29
C ALA A 412 31.01 9.77 -23.49
N SER A 413 29.73 9.97 -23.35
CA SER A 413 28.99 11.04 -23.99
C SER A 413 28.11 11.73 -22.94
N VAL A 414 28.33 13.03 -22.77
CA VAL A 414 27.63 13.88 -21.82
C VAL A 414 26.19 14.02 -22.27
N GLN A 415 25.30 13.25 -21.65
CA GLN A 415 23.87 13.53 -21.54
C GLN A 415 23.59 13.81 -20.08
N GLU A 416 22.81 14.84 -19.78
CA GLU A 416 22.31 15.11 -18.45
C GLU A 416 21.53 13.86 -17.96
N HIS A 417 22.22 13.00 -17.21
CA HIS A 417 21.60 11.85 -16.57
C HIS A 417 20.67 12.37 -15.46
N ARG A 418 19.36 12.27 -15.66
CA ARG A 418 18.43 12.30 -14.54
C ARG A 418 18.74 11.07 -13.69
N ASP A 419 18.94 11.30 -12.39
CA ASP A 419 19.27 10.26 -11.42
C ASP A 419 18.05 9.33 -11.22
N GLU A 420 18.15 8.09 -11.68
CA GLU A 420 17.07 7.10 -11.77
C GLU A 420 16.90 6.27 -10.49
N ARG A 421 17.76 6.52 -9.50
CA ARG A 421 17.69 5.81 -8.22
C ARG A 421 16.35 6.06 -7.49
N PRO A 422 15.88 5.11 -6.64
CA PRO A 422 14.75 5.35 -5.76
C PRO A 422 14.90 6.68 -5.03
N LYS A 423 13.80 7.39 -4.86
CA LYS A 423 13.82 8.71 -4.22
C LYS A 423 13.13 8.64 -2.86
N LEU A 424 13.63 9.41 -1.92
CA LEU A 424 13.02 9.58 -0.59
C LEU A 424 11.65 10.28 -0.76
N PRO A 425 10.52 9.66 -0.34
CA PRO A 425 9.19 10.21 -0.65
C PRO A 425 8.79 11.42 0.21
N GLU A 426 9.42 11.57 1.37
CA GLU A 426 9.15 12.64 2.34
C GLU A 426 10.47 13.24 2.82
N ALA A 427 10.49 14.53 3.08
CA ALA A 427 11.64 15.18 3.71
C ALA A 427 11.76 14.73 5.18
N ILE A 428 12.99 14.68 5.69
CA ILE A 428 13.27 14.41 7.09
C ILE A 428 13.55 15.72 7.81
N PHE A 429 12.86 15.91 8.90
CA PHE A 429 12.95 17.08 9.77
C PHE A 429 13.46 16.70 11.14
N ILE A 430 14.11 17.65 11.81
CA ILE A 430 14.51 17.56 13.20
C ILE A 430 13.92 18.73 13.98
N ASP A 431 13.37 18.50 15.15
CA ASP A 431 13.13 19.57 16.12
C ASP A 431 14.14 19.47 17.26
N VAL A 432 14.54 20.61 17.74
CA VAL A 432 15.37 20.78 18.92
C VAL A 432 14.61 21.65 19.87
N GLU A 433 14.31 21.17 21.06
CA GLU A 433 13.47 21.78 22.11
C GLU A 433 12.95 23.19 21.82
N ASN A 434 11.62 23.34 21.62
CA ASN A 434 10.90 24.60 21.43
C ASN A 434 11.16 25.37 20.12
N GLN A 435 11.70 24.72 19.08
CA GLN A 435 11.83 25.30 17.73
C GLN A 435 10.92 24.61 16.73
N LEU A 436 10.66 25.30 15.62
CA LEU A 436 9.97 24.68 14.48
C LEU A 436 10.84 23.57 13.88
N PRO A 437 10.23 22.47 13.41
CA PRO A 437 10.97 21.42 12.72
C PRO A 437 11.77 21.98 11.55
N MET A 438 13.04 21.63 11.50
CA MET A 438 13.97 22.09 10.48
C MET A 438 14.28 20.91 9.53
N GLU A 439 14.18 21.14 8.23
CA GLU A 439 14.52 20.15 7.23
C GLU A 439 16.02 19.84 7.27
N ILE A 440 16.35 18.55 7.36
CA ILE A 440 17.74 18.07 7.37
C ILE A 440 18.05 17.20 6.16
N ILE A 441 17.05 16.56 5.56
CA ILE A 441 17.18 15.77 4.34
C ILE A 441 15.96 16.07 3.46
N PRO A 442 16.13 16.60 2.25
CA PRO A 442 15.01 16.96 1.39
C PRO A 442 14.29 15.73 0.85
N ALA A 443 13.01 15.89 0.55
CA ALA A 443 12.26 14.91 -0.22
C ALA A 443 12.85 14.78 -1.63
N ASN A 444 12.57 13.67 -2.29
CA ASN A 444 13.02 13.32 -3.66
C ASN A 444 14.53 13.24 -3.87
N ILE A 445 15.33 13.27 -2.81
CA ILE A 445 16.73 12.91 -2.93
C ILE A 445 16.86 11.45 -3.36
N ALA A 446 17.71 11.18 -4.32
CA ALA A 446 17.97 9.81 -4.77
C ALA A 446 18.69 9.01 -3.68
N ILE A 447 18.25 7.78 -3.45
CA ILE A 447 18.83 6.87 -2.47
C ILE A 447 19.48 5.67 -3.17
N PRO A 448 20.60 5.11 -2.65
CA PRO A 448 21.25 5.52 -1.39
C PRO A 448 21.92 6.90 -1.48
N CYS A 449 21.97 7.59 -0.36
CA CYS A 449 22.63 8.89 -0.25
C CYS A 449 23.28 9.07 1.11
N SER A 450 24.25 9.97 1.19
CA SER A 450 24.89 10.37 2.43
C SER A 450 25.25 11.84 2.40
N GLY A 451 25.32 12.46 3.57
CA GLY A 451 25.66 13.87 3.68
C GLY A 451 25.92 14.31 5.11
N GLU A 452 26.21 15.58 5.24
CA GLU A 452 26.27 16.26 6.54
C GLU A 452 25.21 17.37 6.50
N VAL A 453 24.45 17.49 7.58
CA VAL A 453 23.41 18.53 7.69
C VAL A 453 24.10 19.90 7.68
N GLU A 454 23.66 20.79 6.80
CA GLU A 454 24.27 22.12 6.61
C GLU A 454 24.20 23.01 7.85
N HIS A 455 23.29 22.70 8.79
CA HIS A 455 23.08 23.46 10.00
C HIS A 455 23.96 22.94 11.15
N THR A 456 24.55 23.87 11.87
CA THR A 456 25.30 23.59 13.09
C THR A 456 24.37 23.59 14.29
N PHE A 457 24.39 22.53 15.08
CA PHE A 457 23.62 22.38 16.30
C PHE A 457 24.48 22.76 17.50
N HIS A 458 23.83 23.17 18.59
CA HIS A 458 24.49 23.43 19.85
C HIS A 458 23.88 22.58 20.94
N VAL A 459 24.69 21.79 21.63
CA VAL A 459 24.23 20.84 22.63
C VAL A 459 24.40 21.33 24.04
N GLY A 460 23.54 20.86 24.95
CA GLY A 460 23.65 21.13 26.38
C GLY A 460 24.77 20.33 27.04
N SER A 461 24.98 20.55 28.33
CA SER A 461 26.10 19.93 29.08
C SER A 461 25.94 18.44 29.38
N ASN A 462 24.73 17.92 29.44
CA ASN A 462 24.46 16.58 29.98
C ASN A 462 23.97 15.59 28.93
N GLY A 463 23.56 16.06 27.77
CA GLY A 463 22.98 15.23 26.72
C GLY A 463 22.27 16.02 25.64
N VAL A 464 21.65 15.31 24.72
CA VAL A 464 20.84 15.85 23.63
C VAL A 464 19.53 15.09 23.56
N ARG A 465 18.47 15.82 23.24
CA ARG A 465 17.17 15.24 22.90
C ARG A 465 16.63 15.96 21.66
N PHE A 466 16.12 15.21 20.71
CA PHE A 466 15.44 15.72 19.54
C PHE A 466 14.44 14.70 19.00
N HIS A 467 13.47 15.17 18.24
CA HIS A 467 12.56 14.31 17.51
C HIS A 467 12.89 14.36 16.03
N LEU A 468 12.82 13.22 15.37
CA LEU A 468 12.86 13.13 13.93
C LEU A 468 11.44 12.99 13.38
N PHE A 469 11.17 13.68 12.30
CA PHE A 469 9.88 13.66 11.62
C PHE A 469 10.07 13.39 10.14
N ALA A 470 9.06 12.80 9.50
CA ALA A 470 8.93 12.78 8.06
C ALA A 470 7.66 13.54 7.66
N GLY A 471 7.74 14.29 6.58
CA GLY A 471 6.62 15.08 6.08
C GLY A 471 6.95 15.78 4.76
N GLN A 472 5.97 16.51 4.23
CA GLN A 472 6.11 17.20 2.94
C GLN A 472 6.75 18.60 3.09
N SER A 473 6.65 19.23 4.25
CA SER A 473 7.27 20.53 4.55
C SER A 473 7.31 20.76 6.06
N GLN A 474 8.09 21.72 6.52
CA GLN A 474 8.15 22.11 7.95
C GLN A 474 6.81 22.57 8.55
N TRP A 475 5.82 22.89 7.72
CA TRP A 475 4.47 23.30 8.09
C TRP A 475 3.45 22.18 7.86
N ASP A 476 3.93 20.98 7.52
CA ASP A 476 3.08 19.85 7.24
C ASP A 476 2.32 19.45 8.53
N PRO A 477 1.00 19.60 8.58
CA PRO A 477 0.23 19.20 9.75
C PRO A 477 0.16 17.66 9.90
N GLU A 478 0.59 16.94 8.87
CA GLU A 478 0.60 15.47 8.82
C GLU A 478 1.99 14.89 9.07
N MET A 479 2.93 15.75 9.48
CA MET A 479 4.27 15.33 9.82
C MET A 479 4.22 14.21 10.87
N ARG A 480 4.82 13.07 10.55
CA ARG A 480 4.86 11.92 11.44
C ARG A 480 6.16 11.86 12.21
N ILE A 481 6.10 11.48 13.48
CA ILE A 481 7.31 11.23 14.26
C ILE A 481 7.96 9.94 13.75
N LEU A 482 9.22 10.03 13.35
CA LEU A 482 10.05 8.89 13.02
C LEU A 482 10.73 8.32 14.26
N TYR A 483 11.25 9.20 15.11
CA TYR A 483 11.99 8.79 16.28
C TYR A 483 12.05 9.90 17.33
N ASP A 484 12.00 9.51 18.62
CA ASP A 484 12.30 10.37 19.78
C ASP A 484 13.67 9.92 20.31
N TYR A 485 14.68 10.75 20.08
CA TYR A 485 16.06 10.45 20.45
C TYR A 485 16.45 11.19 21.70
N ALA A 486 17.00 10.44 22.64
CA ALA A 486 17.59 11.01 23.85
C ALA A 486 18.92 10.30 24.16
N GLN A 487 20.00 11.06 24.22
CA GLN A 487 21.33 10.56 24.54
C GLN A 487 21.96 11.36 25.66
N THR A 488 22.41 10.67 26.71
CA THR A 488 23.21 11.27 27.77
C THR A 488 24.68 11.17 27.41
N PHE A 489 25.44 12.24 27.65
CA PHE A 489 26.87 12.27 27.39
C PHE A 489 27.64 11.56 28.52
N ASN A 490 28.65 10.80 28.15
CA ASN A 490 29.51 10.10 29.12
C ASN A 490 30.43 11.07 29.87
N ASP A 491 30.82 12.16 29.20
CA ASP A 491 31.65 13.22 29.76
C ASP A 491 30.88 14.55 29.74
N LEU A 492 31.13 15.44 30.69
CA LEU A 492 30.54 16.77 30.71
C LEU A 492 31.00 17.58 29.48
N VAL A 493 30.08 17.92 28.65
CA VAL A 493 30.27 18.81 27.48
C VAL A 493 30.00 20.24 27.94
N LYS A 494 30.79 21.19 27.45
CA LYS A 494 30.52 22.61 27.77
C LYS A 494 29.18 23.01 27.19
N PRO A 495 28.36 23.75 27.92
CA PRO A 495 27.11 24.30 27.34
C PRO A 495 27.41 25.07 26.06
N ASN A 496 26.53 24.91 25.08
CA ASN A 496 26.65 25.55 23.76
C ASN A 496 27.83 25.02 22.90
N THR A 497 28.20 23.75 23.09
CA THR A 497 29.21 23.09 22.23
C THR A 497 28.60 22.77 20.88
N GLU A 498 29.38 23.01 19.83
CA GLU A 498 29.00 22.71 18.46
C GLU A 498 28.89 21.20 18.24
N ALA A 499 27.80 20.78 17.58
CA ALA A 499 27.55 19.42 17.17
C ALA A 499 27.17 19.39 15.69
N ARG A 500 27.56 18.34 14.99
CA ARG A 500 27.23 18.11 13.58
C ARG A 500 26.51 16.79 13.43
N ILE A 501 25.59 16.73 12.49
CA ILE A 501 24.85 15.51 12.16
C ILE A 501 25.30 15.07 10.78
N ARG A 502 25.80 13.85 10.69
CA ARG A 502 26.02 13.13 9.45
C ARG A 502 24.93 12.13 9.27
N TYR A 503 24.53 11.91 8.03
CA TYR A 503 23.51 10.93 7.70
C TYR A 503 23.93 10.08 6.51
N GLU A 504 23.39 8.87 6.49
CA GLU A 504 23.42 7.94 5.38
C GLU A 504 22.03 7.31 5.30
N ILE A 505 21.42 7.36 4.12
CA ILE A 505 20.23 6.55 3.82
C ILE A 505 20.70 5.47 2.88
N ASP A 506 20.60 4.22 3.32
CA ASP A 506 21.02 3.07 2.53
C ASP A 506 19.95 2.66 1.50
N GLU A 507 20.25 1.65 0.71
CA GLU A 507 19.35 1.10 -0.31
C GLU A 507 18.05 0.56 0.29
N ASP A 508 18.10 0.14 1.55
CA ASP A 508 16.95 -0.34 2.32
C ASP A 508 16.11 0.80 2.93
N ARG A 509 16.50 2.05 2.65
CA ARG A 509 15.87 3.28 3.16
C ARG A 509 15.98 3.44 4.69
N PHE A 510 16.94 2.77 5.32
CA PHE A 510 17.26 3.04 6.71
C PHE A 510 18.13 4.29 6.81
N LEU A 511 17.67 5.24 7.61
CA LEU A 511 18.42 6.42 7.96
C LEU A 511 19.39 6.08 9.10
N LYS A 512 20.68 6.11 8.82
CA LYS A 512 21.76 6.06 9.80
C LYS A 512 22.23 7.47 10.04
N MET A 513 22.24 7.88 11.29
CA MET A 513 22.69 9.21 11.69
C MET A 513 23.85 9.10 12.67
N GLN A 514 24.79 10.03 12.57
CA GLN A 514 25.90 10.20 13.49
C GLN A 514 25.87 11.62 14.04
N LEU A 515 25.67 11.74 15.34
CA LEU A 515 25.87 13.00 16.05
C LEU A 515 27.34 13.10 16.47
N VAL A 516 28.08 14.06 15.93
CA VAL A 516 29.49 14.32 16.20
C VAL A 516 29.62 15.60 17.01
N ILE A 517 30.17 15.50 18.23
CA ILE A 517 30.35 16.65 19.12
C ILE A 517 31.82 17.09 19.06
N ALA A 518 32.07 18.36 18.78
CA ALA A 518 33.40 18.92 18.52
C ALA A 518 34.31 18.99 19.75
N ASP A 519 33.72 19.07 20.94
CA ASP A 519 34.47 19.17 22.22
C ASP A 519 34.52 17.77 22.90
N VAL A 520 35.64 17.34 23.42
CA VAL A 520 35.81 16.06 24.09
C VAL A 520 35.89 14.81 23.19
N ARG A 521 37.04 14.61 22.58
CA ARG A 521 37.47 13.38 21.88
C ARG A 521 36.58 12.92 20.73
N ASN A 522 35.90 13.85 20.02
CA ASN A 522 34.98 13.52 18.91
C ASN A 522 34.04 12.37 19.28
N GLN A 523 33.24 12.55 20.32
CA GLN A 523 32.23 11.57 20.68
C GLN A 523 31.25 11.45 19.49
N VAL A 524 31.06 10.21 19.05
CA VAL A 524 30.15 9.87 17.96
C VAL A 524 29.05 9.01 18.55
N PHE A 525 27.81 9.40 18.30
CA PHE A 525 26.62 8.64 18.68
C PHE A 525 25.91 8.20 17.42
N ASP A 526 25.67 6.89 17.31
CA ASP A 526 25.03 6.28 16.16
C ASP A 526 23.53 6.07 16.43
N LEU A 527 22.73 6.38 15.44
CA LEU A 527 21.28 6.17 15.41
C LEU A 527 20.90 5.56 14.08
N THR A 528 20.06 4.52 14.09
CA THR A 528 19.48 3.95 12.88
C THR A 528 17.95 3.96 12.99
N VAL A 529 17.29 4.52 12.00
CA VAL A 529 15.83 4.71 11.96
C VAL A 529 15.29 4.26 10.61
N ASP A 530 14.18 3.53 10.62
CA ASP A 530 13.41 3.29 9.41
C ASP A 530 12.64 4.56 9.04
N THR A 531 12.94 5.15 7.89
CA THR A 531 12.28 6.40 7.43
C THR A 531 10.81 6.23 7.08
N PHE A 532 10.31 4.99 7.05
CA PHE A 532 8.93 4.64 6.74
C PHE A 532 8.16 4.10 7.94
N GLU A 533 8.82 3.89 9.08
CA GLU A 533 8.16 3.37 10.27
C GLU A 533 7.18 4.39 10.86
N LYS A 534 5.97 3.94 11.16
CA LYS A 534 5.04 4.67 12.03
C LYS A 534 5.43 4.38 13.48
N ILE A 535 5.74 5.41 14.23
CA ILE A 535 5.79 5.31 15.69
C ILE A 535 4.37 5.40 16.25
#